data_4b5eace82c11d10e765d8d60b2278544
#
_entry.id   4b5eace82c11d10e765d8d60b2278544
#
_cell.length_a   1.000
_cell.length_b   1.000
_cell.length_c   1.000
_cell.angle_alpha   90.00
_cell.angle_beta   90.00
_cell.angle_gamma   90.00
#
_symmetry.space_group_name_H-M   'P 1'
#
loop_
_entity.id
_entity.type
_entity.pdbx_description
1 polymer ?
#
loop_
_entity_poly.entity_id
_entity_poly.type
_entity_poly.pdbx_seq_one_letter_code
_entity_poly.pdbx_strand_id
1 'polypeptide(L)'
;SDLEDGHGKEYPVEGMPVSTNPSGTGYVDYVLWGRDGKPLAVVEAKKTMVEARAGKHQATLYADCLEAMHGQRPIIFYSNGFETFLWDDTFYPEREVYGFFREDELQRMVDRRANRKDLKAFEVDRNISGRPYQLEAIQRVAETLVKEREGQLRGGQRECLLVMATGSGKTRTSAAIVDMLTKCNWAKRVLFLADRTSLVAQAKSAFNEHLPELSAIDLTKEKEDPSTRLVFSTYPTMMNKIDGAKVDGERMYGAGHFDLIIIDEAHRSVYQKYRAIFEYFDCLL
;
A
#
# COMPACT_ATOMS: atom_id res chain seq x y z
N SER A 1 -13.25 -21.58 7.43
CA SER A 1 -13.78 -22.92 7.14
C SER A 1 -15.27 -22.94 6.77
N ASP A 2 -15.93 -21.79 6.54
CA ASP A 2 -17.37 -21.72 6.23
C ASP A 2 -17.65 -21.18 4.81
N LEU A 3 -16.70 -21.34 3.87
CA LEU A 3 -16.83 -20.95 2.47
C LEU A 3 -17.29 -22.07 1.54
N GLU A 4 -17.68 -23.26 2.06
CA GLU A 4 -18.07 -24.40 1.25
C GLU A 4 -19.57 -24.47 0.88
N ASP A 5 -20.41 -23.68 1.52
CA ASP A 5 -21.83 -23.58 1.13
C ASP A 5 -22.05 -22.28 0.36
N GLY A 6 -22.16 -22.35 -0.96
CA GLY A 6 -22.26 -21.26 -1.94
C GLY A 6 -23.38 -20.24 -1.78
N HIS A 7 -23.73 -19.88 -0.57
CA HIS A 7 -24.58 -18.76 -0.18
C HIS A 7 -23.90 -18.01 0.97
N GLY A 8 -22.91 -17.16 0.63
CA GLY A 8 -22.38 -16.18 1.59
C GLY A 8 -23.56 -15.38 2.16
N LYS A 9 -23.81 -15.52 3.45
CA LYS A 9 -24.85 -14.71 4.11
C LYS A 9 -24.39 -13.27 4.08
N GLU A 10 -25.14 -12.42 3.38
CA GLU A 10 -24.97 -10.97 3.42
C GLU A 10 -24.97 -10.51 4.88
N TYR A 11 -24.02 -9.62 5.24
CA TYR A 11 -23.93 -9.12 6.61
C TYR A 11 -24.92 -7.97 6.83
N PRO A 12 -25.85 -8.05 7.79
CA PRO A 12 -26.81 -6.99 8.06
C PRO A 12 -26.13 -5.79 8.73
N VAL A 13 -26.40 -4.60 8.24
CA VAL A 13 -26.00 -3.33 8.85
C VAL A 13 -27.20 -2.47 9.16
N GLU A 14 -27.16 -1.74 10.27
CA GLU A 14 -28.19 -0.83 10.71
C GLU A 14 -27.78 0.63 10.48
N GLY A 15 -28.75 1.52 10.36
CA GLY A 15 -28.51 2.95 10.17
C GLY A 15 -28.45 3.40 8.70
N MET A 16 -28.95 2.57 7.77
CA MET A 16 -29.12 3.00 6.38
C MET A 16 -30.08 4.19 6.28
N PRO A 17 -29.79 5.18 5.40
CA PRO A 17 -30.69 6.28 5.17
C PRO A 17 -32.09 5.79 4.74
N VAL A 18 -33.14 6.27 5.37
CA VAL A 18 -34.54 5.89 5.07
C VAL A 18 -34.90 6.19 3.61
N SER A 19 -34.27 7.18 3.00
CA SER A 19 -34.41 7.49 1.57
C SER A 19 -33.85 6.39 0.66
N THR A 20 -32.89 5.62 1.14
CA THR A 20 -32.26 4.52 0.39
C THR A 20 -32.90 3.18 0.74
N ASN A 21 -33.13 2.94 2.03
CA ASN A 21 -33.83 1.75 2.51
C ASN A 21 -34.77 2.11 3.65
N PRO A 22 -36.13 2.03 3.42
CA PRO A 22 -37.12 2.39 4.43
C PRO A 22 -37.03 1.60 5.74
N SER A 23 -36.49 0.38 5.74
CA SER A 23 -36.26 -0.43 6.94
C SER A 23 -35.11 0.06 7.82
N GLY A 24 -34.26 0.94 7.29
CA GLY A 24 -33.01 1.34 7.95
C GLY A 24 -31.93 0.25 8.00
N THR A 25 -32.19 -0.93 7.42
CA THR A 25 -31.27 -2.08 7.41
C THR A 25 -30.71 -2.27 6.00
N GLY A 26 -29.40 -2.43 5.89
CA GLY A 26 -28.72 -2.82 4.65
C GLY A 26 -28.11 -4.22 4.75
N TYR A 27 -27.72 -4.77 3.61
CA TYR A 27 -27.07 -6.09 3.54
C TYR A 27 -25.79 -5.96 2.71
N VAL A 28 -24.66 -6.15 3.38
CA VAL A 28 -23.34 -6.06 2.79
C VAL A 28 -22.94 -7.39 2.20
N ASP A 29 -22.44 -7.41 0.98
CA ASP A 29 -22.00 -8.67 0.34
C ASP A 29 -20.91 -9.36 1.18
N TYR A 30 -19.84 -8.62 1.57
CA TYR A 30 -18.80 -9.16 2.43
C TYR A 30 -18.23 -8.09 3.37
N VAL A 31 -18.00 -8.49 4.63
CA VAL A 31 -17.22 -7.71 5.62
C VAL A 31 -16.00 -8.52 6.03
N LEU A 32 -14.82 -7.93 5.89
CA LEU A 32 -13.56 -8.53 6.34
C LEU A 32 -13.25 -8.00 7.74
N TRP A 33 -13.06 -8.92 8.67
CA TRP A 33 -12.89 -8.61 10.09
C TRP A 33 -11.43 -8.77 10.52
N GLY A 34 -10.98 -7.88 11.41
CA GLY A 34 -9.73 -8.04 12.13
C GLY A 34 -9.87 -9.00 13.32
N ARG A 35 -8.75 -9.40 13.87
CA ARG A 35 -8.69 -10.28 15.05
C ARG A 35 -9.29 -9.66 16.31
N ASP A 36 -9.42 -8.36 16.35
CA ASP A 36 -10.06 -7.59 17.42
C ASP A 36 -11.59 -7.48 17.25
N GLY A 37 -12.16 -8.13 16.23
CA GLY A 37 -13.59 -8.11 15.93
C GLY A 37 -14.10 -6.81 15.30
N LYS A 38 -13.19 -5.93 14.83
CA LYS A 38 -13.54 -4.70 14.13
C LYS A 38 -13.50 -4.89 12.62
N PRO A 39 -14.34 -4.16 11.84
CA PRO A 39 -14.35 -4.28 10.40
C PRO A 39 -13.09 -3.66 9.79
N LEU A 40 -12.32 -4.44 9.03
CA LEU A 40 -11.16 -3.97 8.27
C LEU A 40 -11.55 -3.48 6.89
N ALA A 41 -12.44 -4.21 6.22
CA ALA A 41 -12.93 -3.81 4.91
C ALA A 41 -14.38 -4.20 4.69
N VAL A 42 -15.04 -3.43 3.84
CA VAL A 42 -16.33 -3.73 3.23
C VAL A 42 -16.12 -3.99 1.75
N VAL A 43 -16.80 -4.99 1.20
CA VAL A 43 -16.74 -5.32 -0.22
C VAL A 43 -18.15 -5.32 -0.78
N GLU A 44 -18.37 -4.51 -1.81
CA GLU A 44 -19.58 -4.50 -2.62
C GLU A 44 -19.28 -5.15 -3.98
N ALA A 45 -19.97 -6.24 -4.28
CA ALA A 45 -19.80 -7.00 -5.51
C ALA A 45 -20.92 -6.69 -6.50
N LYS A 46 -20.58 -6.31 -7.73
CA LYS A 46 -21.54 -6.11 -8.81
C LYS A 46 -21.42 -7.23 -9.84
N LYS A 47 -22.52 -7.49 -10.56
CA LYS A 47 -22.49 -8.45 -11.67
C LYS A 47 -21.50 -7.98 -12.73
N THR A 48 -20.82 -8.91 -13.36
CA THR A 48 -19.75 -8.69 -14.36
C THR A 48 -20.13 -7.74 -15.50
N MET A 49 -21.42 -7.65 -15.84
CA MET A 49 -21.93 -6.76 -16.89
C MET A 49 -22.22 -5.33 -16.40
N VAL A 50 -21.98 -5.03 -15.13
CA VAL A 50 -22.21 -3.72 -14.53
C VAL A 50 -20.86 -3.10 -14.21
N GLU A 51 -20.72 -1.78 -14.41
CA GLU A 51 -19.49 -1.07 -14.00
C GLU A 51 -19.28 -1.20 -12.50
N ALA A 52 -18.05 -1.52 -12.08
CA ALA A 52 -17.70 -1.68 -10.66
C ALA A 52 -18.05 -0.42 -9.85
N ARG A 53 -17.84 0.77 -10.41
CA ARG A 53 -18.13 2.07 -9.79
C ARG A 53 -19.60 2.29 -9.42
N ALA A 54 -20.52 1.54 -10.02
CA ALA A 54 -21.93 1.59 -9.63
C ALA A 54 -22.17 1.14 -8.18
N GLY A 55 -21.26 0.33 -7.61
CA GLY A 55 -21.29 -0.10 -6.21
C GLY A 55 -20.75 0.92 -5.21
N LYS A 56 -20.05 1.96 -5.66
CA LYS A 56 -19.35 2.92 -4.81
C LYS A 56 -20.23 3.58 -3.76
N HIS A 57 -21.36 4.12 -4.17
CA HIS A 57 -22.29 4.82 -3.26
C HIS A 57 -22.83 3.87 -2.18
N GLN A 58 -23.23 2.68 -2.56
CA GLN A 58 -23.76 1.66 -1.65
C GLN A 58 -22.68 1.21 -0.66
N ALA A 59 -21.46 0.93 -1.14
CA ALA A 59 -20.33 0.57 -0.29
C ALA A 59 -19.96 1.67 0.73
N THR A 60 -20.11 2.94 0.34
CA THR A 60 -19.89 4.08 1.26
C THR A 60 -20.93 4.09 2.39
N LEU A 61 -22.20 3.92 2.07
CA LEU A 61 -23.27 3.86 3.08
C LEU A 61 -23.05 2.68 4.05
N TYR A 62 -22.62 1.54 3.54
CA TYR A 62 -22.27 0.40 4.38
C TYR A 62 -21.08 0.67 5.28
N ALA A 63 -20.07 1.38 4.78
CA ALA A 63 -18.93 1.80 5.60
C ALA A 63 -19.35 2.74 6.73
N ASP A 64 -20.28 3.68 6.46
CA ASP A 64 -20.85 4.58 7.46
C ASP A 64 -21.59 3.80 8.56
N CYS A 65 -22.43 2.82 8.17
CA CYS A 65 -23.14 1.96 9.11
C CYS A 65 -22.18 1.13 9.97
N LEU A 66 -21.18 0.49 9.36
CA LEU A 66 -20.18 -0.32 10.07
C LEU A 66 -19.34 0.52 11.03
N GLU A 67 -18.98 1.74 10.64
CA GLU A 67 -18.27 2.68 11.53
C GLU A 67 -19.13 3.05 12.74
N ALA A 68 -20.41 3.35 12.53
CA ALA A 68 -21.35 3.66 13.61
C ALA A 68 -21.57 2.48 14.56
N MET A 69 -21.66 1.25 14.03
CA MET A 69 -21.87 0.02 14.80
C MET A 69 -20.63 -0.43 15.58
N HIS A 70 -19.43 -0.26 15.02
CA HIS A 70 -18.20 -0.88 15.53
C HIS A 70 -17.09 0.12 15.91
N GLY A 71 -17.28 1.41 15.67
CA GLY A 71 -16.31 2.47 16.02
C GLY A 71 -15.04 2.46 15.14
N GLN A 72 -15.07 1.75 14.01
CA GLN A 72 -13.96 1.70 13.06
C GLN A 72 -14.48 1.76 11.63
N ARG A 73 -14.02 2.76 10.88
CA ARG A 73 -14.34 2.88 9.46
C ARG A 73 -13.58 1.82 8.65
N PRO A 74 -14.25 0.91 7.93
CA PRO A 74 -13.57 -0.07 7.09
C PRO A 74 -12.93 0.58 5.86
N ILE A 75 -11.98 -0.10 5.25
CA ILE A 75 -11.51 0.17 3.89
C ILE A 75 -12.63 -0.25 2.93
N ILE A 76 -12.89 0.54 1.90
CA ILE A 76 -13.98 0.29 0.96
C ILE A 76 -13.42 -0.40 -0.28
N PHE A 77 -13.99 -1.54 -0.62
CA PHE A 77 -13.80 -2.19 -1.92
C PHE A 77 -15.12 -2.27 -2.67
N TYR A 78 -15.03 -2.09 -3.98
CA TYR A 78 -16.13 -2.44 -4.89
C TYR A 78 -15.56 -3.06 -6.16
N SER A 79 -16.21 -4.10 -6.66
CA SER A 79 -15.71 -4.90 -7.76
C SER A 79 -16.85 -5.46 -8.61
N ASN A 80 -16.56 -5.74 -9.89
CA ASN A 80 -17.41 -6.52 -10.78
C ASN A 80 -16.77 -7.84 -11.21
N GLY A 81 -15.70 -8.24 -10.54
CA GLY A 81 -14.93 -9.45 -10.86
C GLY A 81 -13.82 -9.22 -11.89
N PHE A 82 -13.89 -8.18 -12.73
CA PHE A 82 -12.81 -7.78 -13.65
C PHE A 82 -12.02 -6.60 -13.11
N GLU A 83 -12.71 -5.58 -12.63
CA GLU A 83 -12.14 -4.39 -12.04
C GLU A 83 -12.38 -4.43 -10.53
N THR A 84 -11.35 -4.10 -9.77
CA THR A 84 -11.44 -3.96 -8.31
C THR A 84 -10.90 -2.59 -7.91
N PHE A 85 -11.73 -1.85 -7.20
CA PHE A 85 -11.37 -0.53 -6.66
C PHE A 85 -11.21 -0.61 -5.15
N LEU A 86 -10.18 0.08 -4.67
CA LEU A 86 -9.92 0.31 -3.25
C LEU A 86 -10.06 1.79 -2.94
N TRP A 87 -10.74 2.07 -1.83
CA TRP A 87 -10.91 3.42 -1.36
C TRP A 87 -10.74 3.52 0.17
N ASP A 88 -9.62 4.08 0.60
CA ASP A 88 -9.44 4.60 1.95
C ASP A 88 -9.89 6.06 1.95
N ASP A 89 -11.20 6.30 2.05
CA ASP A 89 -11.83 7.59 1.90
C ASP A 89 -11.44 8.62 2.98
N THR A 90 -10.80 8.14 4.04
CA THR A 90 -10.21 9.00 5.07
C THR A 90 -8.88 9.59 4.65
N PHE A 91 -8.21 9.07 3.59
CA PHE A 91 -6.84 9.46 3.28
C PHE A 91 -6.54 9.65 1.80
N TYR A 92 -6.89 8.70 0.95
CA TYR A 92 -6.64 8.75 -0.50
C TYR A 92 -7.94 8.70 -1.31
N PRO A 93 -7.97 9.27 -2.53
CA PRO A 93 -9.04 9.00 -3.48
C PRO A 93 -9.07 7.51 -3.86
N GLU A 94 -10.22 7.08 -4.41
CA GLU A 94 -10.37 5.73 -4.94
C GLU A 94 -9.37 5.43 -6.04
N ARG A 95 -8.98 4.16 -6.14
CA ARG A 95 -8.08 3.69 -7.19
C ARG A 95 -8.34 2.24 -7.55
N GLU A 96 -8.06 1.90 -8.77
CA GLU A 96 -8.05 0.52 -9.22
C GLU A 96 -6.85 -0.22 -8.59
N VAL A 97 -7.09 -1.45 -8.16
CA VAL A 97 -6.07 -2.33 -7.57
C VAL A 97 -6.14 -3.70 -8.22
N TYR A 98 -5.04 -4.43 -8.18
CA TYR A 98 -4.95 -5.76 -8.81
C TYR A 98 -5.88 -6.80 -8.17
N GLY A 99 -6.24 -6.63 -6.90
CA GLY A 99 -7.11 -7.54 -6.18
C GLY A 99 -7.33 -7.12 -4.73
N PHE A 100 -8.02 -7.97 -3.98
CA PHE A 100 -8.28 -7.74 -2.58
C PHE A 100 -7.01 -7.91 -1.73
N PHE A 101 -6.95 -7.16 -0.63
CA PHE A 101 -5.83 -7.17 0.30
C PHE A 101 -6.04 -8.25 1.36
N ARG A 102 -4.92 -8.75 1.90
CA ARG A 102 -4.91 -9.70 3.02
C ARG A 102 -5.25 -9.00 4.34
N GLU A 103 -5.63 -9.79 5.34
CA GLU A 103 -5.95 -9.30 6.68
C GLU A 103 -4.85 -8.39 7.25
N ASP A 104 -3.59 -8.84 7.20
CA ASP A 104 -2.46 -8.08 7.74
C ASP A 104 -2.15 -6.79 6.93
N GLU A 105 -2.43 -6.79 5.63
CA GLU A 105 -2.31 -5.63 4.75
C GLU A 105 -3.38 -4.57 5.08
N LEU A 106 -4.62 -5.01 5.26
CA LEU A 106 -5.74 -4.15 5.68
C LEU A 106 -5.53 -3.60 7.09
N GLN A 107 -5.10 -4.45 8.03
CA GLN A 107 -4.81 -4.03 9.40
C GLN A 107 -3.77 -2.92 9.41
N ARG A 108 -2.67 -3.07 8.65
CA ARG A 108 -1.67 -2.00 8.51
C ARG A 108 -2.24 -0.69 7.97
N MET A 109 -3.16 -0.75 7.01
CA MET A 109 -3.80 0.46 6.48
C MET A 109 -4.63 1.18 7.54
N VAL A 110 -5.42 0.44 8.31
CA VAL A 110 -6.24 0.98 9.40
C VAL A 110 -5.37 1.57 10.51
N ASP A 111 -4.35 0.85 10.96
CA ASP A 111 -3.44 1.29 12.02
C ASP A 111 -2.71 2.59 11.66
N ARG A 112 -2.38 2.78 10.40
CA ARG A 112 -1.71 4.00 9.93
C ARG A 112 -2.58 5.25 10.05
N ARG A 113 -3.89 5.14 9.98
CA ARG A 113 -4.79 6.31 10.08
C ARG A 113 -4.55 7.10 11.36
N ALA A 114 -4.36 6.39 12.48
CA ALA A 114 -4.13 6.99 13.79
C ALA A 114 -2.68 7.44 14.04
N ASN A 115 -1.71 6.87 13.31
CA ASN A 115 -0.29 6.97 13.63
C ASN A 115 0.55 7.73 12.59
N ARG A 116 -0.02 8.12 11.46
CA ARG A 116 0.71 8.91 10.45
C ARG A 116 1.11 10.27 10.99
N LYS A 117 2.36 10.67 10.70
CA LYS A 117 2.89 12.00 10.99
C LYS A 117 3.07 12.77 9.68
N ASP A 118 3.05 14.11 9.79
CA ASP A 118 3.34 14.98 8.64
C ASP A 118 4.80 14.81 8.22
N LEU A 119 5.01 14.40 6.97
CA LEU A 119 6.35 14.22 6.38
C LEU A 119 7.10 15.54 6.27
N LYS A 120 6.40 16.67 6.10
CA LYS A 120 7.01 18.00 5.96
C LYS A 120 7.66 18.48 7.24
N ALA A 121 7.23 17.95 8.38
CA ALA A 121 7.80 18.25 9.69
C ALA A 121 8.95 17.31 10.10
N PHE A 122 9.31 16.34 9.25
CA PHE A 122 10.37 15.39 9.55
C PHE A 122 11.75 16.03 9.45
N GLU A 123 12.55 15.88 10.49
CA GLU A 123 13.96 16.30 10.49
C GLU A 123 14.84 15.18 9.95
N VAL A 124 15.47 15.44 8.80
CA VAL A 124 16.35 14.47 8.11
C VAL A 124 17.64 14.30 8.92
N ASP A 125 18.01 13.05 9.20
CA ASP A 125 19.31 12.74 9.78
C ASP A 125 20.44 13.06 8.78
N ARG A 126 21.21 14.09 9.12
CA ARG A 126 22.33 14.59 8.28
C ARG A 126 23.48 13.59 8.14
N ASN A 127 23.58 12.60 9.01
CA ASN A 127 24.55 11.51 8.86
C ASN A 127 24.16 10.58 7.71
N ILE A 128 22.86 10.42 7.45
CA ILE A 128 22.35 9.65 6.30
C ILE A 128 22.47 10.50 5.04
N SER A 129 21.93 11.73 5.06
CA SER A 129 21.86 12.59 3.88
C SER A 129 21.96 14.06 4.31
N GLY A 130 23.07 14.73 4.01
CA GLY A 130 23.35 16.07 4.53
C GLY A 130 23.65 17.13 3.48
N ARG A 131 23.76 16.79 2.20
CA ARG A 131 24.05 17.78 1.15
C ARG A 131 22.79 18.59 0.82
N PRO A 132 22.90 19.90 0.57
CA PRO A 132 21.73 20.77 0.35
C PRO A 132 20.72 20.23 -0.68
N TYR A 133 21.20 19.80 -1.83
CA TYR A 133 20.35 19.25 -2.90
C TYR A 133 19.68 17.92 -2.53
N GLN A 134 20.29 17.10 -1.66
CA GLN A 134 19.68 15.88 -1.14
C GLN A 134 18.53 16.22 -0.18
N LEU A 135 18.76 17.19 0.72
CA LEU A 135 17.74 17.67 1.65
C LEU A 135 16.56 18.29 0.88
N GLU A 136 16.84 19.08 -0.16
CA GLU A 136 15.80 19.62 -1.03
C GLU A 136 15.01 18.50 -1.72
N ALA A 137 15.66 17.47 -2.27
CA ALA A 137 14.99 16.34 -2.89
C ALA A 137 14.06 15.61 -1.92
N ILE A 138 14.51 15.36 -0.67
CA ILE A 138 13.71 14.72 0.37
C ILE A 138 12.50 15.60 0.74
N GLN A 139 12.70 16.92 0.88
CA GLN A 139 11.64 17.86 1.15
C GLN A 139 10.59 17.88 0.02
N ARG A 140 11.01 17.85 -1.24
CA ARG A 140 10.10 17.77 -2.40
C ARG A 140 9.29 16.48 -2.43
N VAL A 141 9.89 15.35 -2.05
CA VAL A 141 9.16 14.09 -1.88
C VAL A 141 8.10 14.23 -0.80
N ALA A 142 8.44 14.77 0.37
CA ALA A 142 7.48 15.02 1.45
C ALA A 142 6.31 15.90 0.99
N GLU A 143 6.59 17.02 0.32
CA GLU A 143 5.58 17.94 -0.22
C GLU A 143 4.67 17.28 -1.29
N THR A 144 5.21 16.34 -2.08
CA THR A 144 4.48 15.62 -3.12
C THR A 144 3.52 14.59 -2.52
N LEU A 145 4.00 13.85 -1.52
CA LEU A 145 3.23 12.76 -0.90
C LEU A 145 2.14 13.25 0.06
N VAL A 146 2.30 14.46 0.63
CA VAL A 146 1.38 15.03 1.63
C VAL A 146 0.54 16.12 1.01
N LYS A 147 -0.75 16.08 1.31
CA LYS A 147 -1.69 17.20 1.11
C LYS A 147 -2.36 17.53 2.44
N GLU A 148 -2.72 18.78 2.60
CA GLU A 148 -3.58 19.25 3.68
C GLU A 148 -4.92 19.65 3.08
N ARG A 149 -6.00 19.15 3.64
CA ARG A 149 -7.35 19.53 3.25
C ARG A 149 -8.18 19.73 4.52
N GLU A 150 -8.74 20.92 4.67
CA GLU A 150 -9.61 21.26 5.81
C GLU A 150 -8.93 21.03 7.18
N GLY A 151 -7.61 21.32 7.27
CA GLY A 151 -6.82 21.09 8.48
C GLY A 151 -6.48 19.63 8.77
N GLN A 152 -6.78 18.71 7.84
CA GLN A 152 -6.48 17.30 7.98
C GLN A 152 -5.39 16.84 7.02
N LEU A 153 -4.51 15.97 7.52
CA LEU A 153 -3.49 15.32 6.72
C LEU A 153 -4.15 14.35 5.73
N ARG A 154 -3.83 14.48 4.44
CA ARG A 154 -4.29 13.62 3.36
C ARG A 154 -3.11 13.15 2.51
N GLY A 155 -3.29 12.04 1.81
CA GLY A 155 -2.35 11.59 0.80
C GLY A 155 -2.36 12.48 -0.43
N GLY A 156 -1.17 12.86 -0.90
CA GLY A 156 -0.93 13.58 -2.14
C GLY A 156 -0.80 12.66 -3.34
N GLN A 157 0.20 12.93 -4.19
CA GLN A 157 0.61 12.02 -5.25
C GLN A 157 1.28 10.79 -4.64
N ARG A 158 1.24 9.67 -5.36
CA ARG A 158 1.80 8.42 -4.88
C ARG A 158 3.10 8.03 -5.60
N GLU A 159 3.50 8.82 -6.57
CA GLU A 159 4.68 8.58 -7.39
C GLU A 159 5.59 9.81 -7.39
N CYS A 160 6.89 9.59 -7.27
CA CYS A 160 7.92 10.62 -7.30
C CYS A 160 9.06 10.18 -8.21
N LEU A 161 9.50 11.05 -9.11
CA LEU A 161 10.70 10.83 -9.92
C LEU A 161 11.83 11.74 -9.44
N LEU A 162 12.94 11.13 -9.01
CA LEU A 162 14.17 11.84 -8.64
C LEU A 162 15.22 11.71 -9.74
N VAL A 163 15.58 12.82 -10.35
CA VAL A 163 16.66 12.88 -11.35
C VAL A 163 17.94 13.38 -10.69
N MET A 164 18.89 12.48 -10.48
CA MET A 164 20.13 12.75 -9.75
C MET A 164 21.34 12.24 -10.54
N ALA A 165 22.42 13.02 -10.58
CA ALA A 165 23.66 12.64 -11.28
C ALA A 165 24.32 11.40 -10.63
N THR A 166 25.12 10.68 -11.41
CA THR A 166 25.95 9.60 -10.88
C THR A 166 26.92 10.15 -9.82
N GLY A 167 27.06 9.42 -8.70
CA GLY A 167 27.93 9.86 -7.58
C GLY A 167 27.30 10.95 -6.68
N SER A 168 26.10 11.45 -6.96
CA SER A 168 25.43 12.45 -6.13
C SER A 168 24.87 11.89 -4.80
N GLY A 169 24.94 10.57 -4.60
CA GLY A 169 24.43 9.91 -3.39
C GLY A 169 22.95 9.49 -3.49
N LYS A 170 22.49 9.05 -4.66
CA LYS A 170 21.13 8.51 -4.88
C LYS A 170 20.72 7.52 -3.78
N THR A 171 21.57 6.54 -3.48
CA THR A 171 21.28 5.51 -2.47
C THR A 171 21.12 6.10 -1.05
N ARG A 172 21.95 7.07 -0.67
CA ARG A 172 21.80 7.78 0.61
C ARG A 172 20.52 8.60 0.69
N THR A 173 20.17 9.29 -0.40
CA THR A 173 18.92 10.04 -0.49
C THR A 173 17.72 9.09 -0.37
N SER A 174 17.76 7.93 -1.05
CA SER A 174 16.73 6.90 -0.95
C SER A 174 16.63 6.33 0.48
N ALA A 175 17.77 6.08 1.15
CA ALA A 175 17.77 5.63 2.54
C ALA A 175 17.14 6.68 3.48
N ALA A 176 17.44 7.97 3.30
CA ALA A 176 16.84 9.03 4.09
C ALA A 176 15.32 9.18 3.82
N ILE A 177 14.86 8.96 2.60
CA ILE A 177 13.43 8.92 2.27
C ILE A 177 12.75 7.73 2.99
N VAL A 178 13.37 6.56 2.99
CA VAL A 178 12.86 5.39 3.72
C VAL A 178 12.82 5.66 5.22
N ASP A 179 13.85 6.27 5.79
CA ASP A 179 13.88 6.70 7.19
C ASP A 179 12.70 7.60 7.53
N MET A 180 12.48 8.64 6.72
CA MET A 180 11.34 9.56 6.87
C MET A 180 10.00 8.81 6.80
N LEU A 181 9.78 8.00 5.77
CA LEU A 181 8.52 7.31 5.55
C LEU A 181 8.22 6.27 6.63
N THR A 182 9.24 5.58 7.14
CA THR A 182 9.07 4.57 8.19
C THR A 182 8.84 5.21 9.55
N LYS A 183 9.60 6.23 9.93
CA LYS A 183 9.44 6.96 11.20
C LYS A 183 8.17 7.79 11.29
N CYS A 184 7.65 8.21 10.14
CA CYS A 184 6.36 8.92 10.04
C CYS A 184 5.16 7.98 9.80
N ASN A 185 5.34 6.66 9.84
CA ASN A 185 4.31 5.63 9.64
C ASN A 185 3.59 5.70 8.28
N TRP A 186 4.30 6.06 7.22
CA TRP A 186 3.79 6.03 5.85
C TRP A 186 4.13 4.70 5.15
N ALA A 187 5.27 4.11 5.47
CA ALA A 187 5.69 2.83 4.96
C ALA A 187 6.21 1.92 6.08
N LYS A 188 5.97 0.62 5.96
CA LYS A 188 6.49 -0.41 6.86
C LYS A 188 7.30 -1.46 6.11
N ARG A 189 6.87 -1.85 4.92
CA ARG A 189 7.55 -2.79 4.04
C ARG A 189 7.96 -2.08 2.75
N VAL A 190 9.24 -2.11 2.45
CA VAL A 190 9.84 -1.41 1.31
C VAL A 190 10.51 -2.42 0.39
N LEU A 191 10.21 -2.32 -0.90
CA LEU A 191 10.87 -3.06 -1.96
C LEU A 191 11.84 -2.14 -2.70
N PHE A 192 13.10 -2.55 -2.79
CA PHE A 192 14.11 -1.89 -3.62
C PHE A 192 14.42 -2.77 -4.83
N LEU A 193 14.25 -2.23 -6.02
CA LEU A 193 14.47 -2.93 -7.29
C LEU A 193 15.68 -2.36 -8.03
N ALA A 194 16.57 -3.25 -8.45
CA ALA A 194 17.72 -2.94 -9.29
C ALA A 194 17.85 -3.92 -10.45
N ASP A 195 18.59 -3.54 -11.49
CA ASP A 195 18.74 -4.35 -12.71
C ASP A 195 19.62 -5.60 -12.48
N ARG A 196 20.61 -5.51 -11.57
CA ARG A 196 21.63 -6.55 -11.38
C ARG A 196 21.81 -6.92 -9.92
N THR A 197 22.16 -8.18 -9.66
CA THR A 197 22.42 -8.70 -8.32
C THR A 197 23.56 -7.96 -7.58
N SER A 198 24.57 -7.47 -8.30
CA SER A 198 25.64 -6.65 -7.72
C SER A 198 25.10 -5.31 -7.18
N LEU A 199 24.19 -4.66 -7.89
CA LEU A 199 23.54 -3.42 -7.44
C LEU A 199 22.60 -3.68 -6.25
N VAL A 200 21.88 -4.80 -6.26
CA VAL A 200 21.06 -5.27 -5.11
C VAL A 200 21.95 -5.41 -3.86
N ALA A 201 23.08 -6.11 -3.97
CA ALA A 201 23.99 -6.29 -2.84
C ALA A 201 24.60 -4.98 -2.33
N GLN A 202 24.98 -4.06 -3.23
CA GLN A 202 25.49 -2.73 -2.89
C GLN A 202 24.44 -1.89 -2.19
N ALA A 203 23.21 -1.87 -2.71
CA ALA A 203 22.12 -1.14 -2.10
C ALA A 203 21.77 -1.69 -0.71
N LYS A 204 21.65 -3.01 -0.56
CA LYS A 204 21.42 -3.65 0.75
C LYS A 204 22.50 -3.27 1.76
N SER A 205 23.80 -3.32 1.36
CA SER A 205 24.92 -2.94 2.24
C SER A 205 24.82 -1.49 2.68
N ALA A 206 24.55 -0.57 1.76
CA ALA A 206 24.41 0.85 2.07
C ALA A 206 23.20 1.15 2.98
N PHE A 207 22.07 0.47 2.77
CA PHE A 207 20.90 0.62 3.63
C PHE A 207 21.17 0.04 5.03
N ASN A 208 21.85 -1.09 5.16
CA ASN A 208 22.25 -1.64 6.46
C ASN A 208 23.19 -0.71 7.24
N GLU A 209 24.05 0.04 6.55
CA GLU A 209 24.91 1.04 7.16
C GLU A 209 24.13 2.24 7.70
N HIS A 210 23.12 2.69 6.95
CA HIS A 210 22.37 3.90 7.26
C HIS A 210 21.12 3.66 8.10
N LEU A 211 20.51 2.49 7.99
CA LEU A 211 19.27 2.09 8.67
C LEU A 211 19.43 0.71 9.34
N PRO A 212 20.38 0.55 10.26
CA PRO A 212 20.70 -0.75 10.86
C PRO A 212 19.54 -1.35 11.67
N GLU A 213 18.58 -0.55 12.09
CA GLU A 213 17.38 -0.97 12.82
C GLU A 213 16.32 -1.64 11.93
N LEU A 214 16.43 -1.50 10.60
CA LEU A 214 15.47 -2.11 9.68
C LEU A 214 16.01 -3.42 9.13
N SER A 215 15.30 -4.51 9.38
CA SER A 215 15.66 -5.83 8.85
C SER A 215 15.64 -5.83 7.32
N ALA A 216 16.74 -6.27 6.69
CA ALA A 216 16.94 -6.21 5.25
C ALA A 216 17.35 -7.56 4.68
N ILE A 217 16.70 -7.99 3.60
CA ILE A 217 17.05 -9.21 2.86
C ILE A 217 17.36 -8.95 1.39
N ASP A 218 18.19 -9.81 0.82
CA ASP A 218 18.37 -9.95 -0.63
C ASP A 218 17.54 -11.13 -1.12
N LEU A 219 16.38 -10.84 -1.72
CA LEU A 219 15.42 -11.86 -2.18
C LEU A 219 15.97 -12.79 -3.26
N THR A 220 17.11 -12.43 -3.88
CA THR A 220 17.80 -13.31 -4.84
C THR A 220 18.51 -14.48 -4.14
N LYS A 221 18.74 -14.39 -2.83
CA LYS A 221 19.51 -15.36 -2.01
C LYS A 221 18.77 -15.80 -0.76
N GLU A 222 17.91 -14.95 -0.21
CA GLU A 222 17.27 -15.12 1.10
C GLU A 222 15.76 -15.23 0.93
N LYS A 223 15.07 -15.69 1.97
CA LYS A 223 13.61 -15.70 2.02
C LYS A 223 13.15 -14.63 2.99
N GLU A 224 12.04 -13.98 2.63
CA GLU A 224 11.36 -13.03 3.50
C GLU A 224 10.70 -13.74 4.67
N ASP A 225 10.73 -13.10 5.83
CA ASP A 225 9.98 -13.47 7.03
C ASP A 225 9.04 -12.33 7.47
N PRO A 226 8.12 -12.57 8.42
CA PRO A 226 7.17 -11.55 8.87
C PRO A 226 7.79 -10.28 9.47
N SER A 227 9.05 -10.36 9.94
CA SER A 227 9.78 -9.23 10.52
C SER A 227 10.51 -8.38 9.48
N THR A 228 10.64 -8.88 8.24
CA THR A 228 11.36 -8.20 7.17
C THR A 228 10.75 -6.85 6.85
N ARG A 229 11.60 -5.83 6.80
CA ARG A 229 11.22 -4.44 6.51
C ARG A 229 11.66 -3.98 5.13
N LEU A 230 12.88 -4.35 4.74
CA LEU A 230 13.50 -3.97 3.48
C LEU A 230 13.77 -5.22 2.65
N VAL A 231 13.20 -5.28 1.47
CA VAL A 231 13.41 -6.34 0.50
C VAL A 231 14.14 -5.76 -0.69
N PHE A 232 15.33 -6.29 -0.97
CA PHE A 232 16.12 -5.94 -2.14
C PHE A 232 16.00 -7.05 -3.18
N SER A 233 15.68 -6.71 -4.41
CA SER A 233 15.49 -7.71 -5.47
C SER A 233 15.89 -7.19 -6.84
N THR A 234 16.13 -8.11 -7.77
CA THR A 234 16.16 -7.77 -9.18
C THR A 234 14.74 -7.80 -9.77
N TYR A 235 14.52 -7.07 -10.86
CA TYR A 235 13.23 -7.08 -11.57
C TYR A 235 12.81 -8.49 -12.00
N PRO A 236 13.68 -9.33 -12.64
CA PRO A 236 13.30 -10.69 -13.02
C PRO A 236 12.91 -11.56 -11.82
N THR A 237 13.64 -11.45 -10.70
CA THR A 237 13.32 -12.23 -9.49
C THR A 237 11.94 -11.86 -8.96
N MET A 238 11.63 -10.57 -8.88
CA MET A 238 10.32 -10.10 -8.41
C MET A 238 9.19 -10.52 -9.35
N MET A 239 9.37 -10.40 -10.68
CA MET A 239 8.39 -10.89 -11.66
C MET A 239 8.05 -12.36 -11.45
N ASN A 240 9.08 -13.22 -11.30
CA ASN A 240 8.86 -14.65 -11.05
C ASN A 240 8.10 -14.92 -9.74
N LYS A 241 8.29 -14.07 -8.71
CA LYS A 241 7.59 -14.19 -7.43
C LYS A 241 6.11 -13.78 -7.51
N ILE A 242 5.78 -12.82 -8.37
CA ILE A 242 4.40 -12.40 -8.60
C ILE A 242 3.66 -13.44 -9.46
N ASP A 243 4.29 -13.91 -10.54
CA ASP A 243 3.64 -14.78 -11.52
C ASP A 243 3.60 -16.24 -11.12
N GLY A 244 4.67 -16.76 -10.50
CA GLY A 244 4.92 -18.19 -10.38
C GLY A 244 4.85 -18.76 -8.97
N ALA A 245 5.09 -17.96 -7.94
CA ALA A 245 5.21 -18.48 -6.59
C ALA A 245 3.85 -18.56 -5.89
N LYS A 246 3.29 -19.75 -5.83
CA LYS A 246 2.13 -20.06 -4.96
C LYS A 246 2.63 -20.82 -3.74
N VAL A 247 2.18 -20.42 -2.57
CA VAL A 247 2.32 -21.14 -1.31
C VAL A 247 0.92 -21.58 -0.90
N ASP A 248 0.70 -22.87 -0.75
CA ASP A 248 -0.62 -23.47 -0.44
C ASP A 248 -1.77 -23.04 -1.39
N GLY A 249 -1.43 -22.84 -2.69
CA GLY A 249 -2.40 -22.42 -3.70
C GLY A 249 -2.61 -20.90 -3.79
N GLU A 250 -2.10 -20.12 -2.84
CA GLU A 250 -2.15 -18.66 -2.84
C GLU A 250 -0.88 -18.04 -3.42
N ARG A 251 -1.00 -16.81 -3.95
CA ARG A 251 0.18 -16.05 -4.39
C ARG A 251 1.06 -15.73 -3.21
N MET A 252 2.39 -15.76 -3.40
CA MET A 252 3.35 -15.45 -2.35
C MET A 252 3.14 -14.05 -1.77
N TYR A 253 2.88 -13.06 -2.62
CA TYR A 253 2.63 -11.67 -2.23
C TYR A 253 1.19 -11.25 -2.50
N GLY A 254 0.56 -10.54 -1.56
CA GLY A 254 -0.68 -9.80 -1.80
C GLY A 254 -0.40 -8.48 -2.52
N ALA A 255 -1.45 -7.88 -3.09
CA ALA A 255 -1.35 -6.58 -3.78
C ALA A 255 -0.95 -5.43 -2.83
N GLY A 256 -1.27 -5.52 -1.55
CA GLY A 256 -0.91 -4.55 -0.49
C GLY A 256 0.34 -4.91 0.31
N HIS A 257 1.16 -5.87 -0.17
CA HIS A 257 2.30 -6.38 0.61
C HIS A 257 3.35 -5.31 0.89
N PHE A 258 3.77 -4.57 -0.14
CA PHE A 258 4.71 -3.45 -0.02
C PHE A 258 3.98 -2.12 0.08
N ASP A 259 4.57 -1.20 0.82
CA ASP A 259 4.06 0.16 1.03
C ASP A 259 4.80 1.19 0.19
N LEU A 260 6.04 0.86 -0.19
CA LEU A 260 6.92 1.66 -1.03
C LEU A 260 7.73 0.75 -1.94
N ILE A 261 7.85 1.11 -3.20
CA ILE A 261 8.83 0.55 -4.14
C ILE A 261 9.81 1.64 -4.54
N ILE A 262 11.09 1.37 -4.42
CA ILE A 262 12.16 2.21 -4.94
C ILE A 262 12.72 1.55 -6.19
N ILE A 263 12.71 2.29 -7.29
CA ILE A 263 13.16 1.84 -8.60
C ILE A 263 14.50 2.51 -8.87
N ASP A 264 15.59 1.76 -8.77
CA ASP A 264 16.91 2.26 -9.18
C ASP A 264 17.07 2.18 -10.68
N GLU A 265 17.68 3.24 -11.26
CA GLU A 265 17.85 3.37 -12.71
C GLU A 265 16.53 3.21 -13.50
N ALA A 266 15.52 4.00 -13.15
CA ALA A 266 14.16 3.98 -13.72
C ALA A 266 14.12 4.44 -15.18
N HIS A 267 14.83 3.75 -16.06
CA HIS A 267 14.81 4.03 -17.50
C HIS A 267 13.48 3.58 -18.13
N ARG A 268 13.03 4.28 -19.15
CA ARG A 268 11.77 3.98 -19.86
C ARG A 268 11.66 2.51 -20.28
N SER A 269 12.76 1.91 -20.73
CA SER A 269 12.79 0.49 -21.16
C SER A 269 12.56 -0.48 -19.99
N VAL A 270 13.12 -0.20 -18.81
CA VAL A 270 12.93 -0.98 -17.60
C VAL A 270 11.48 -0.87 -17.13
N TYR A 271 10.95 0.35 -17.06
CA TYR A 271 9.57 0.58 -16.66
C TYR A 271 8.57 -0.14 -17.57
N GLN A 272 8.75 -0.07 -18.89
CA GLN A 272 7.87 -0.76 -19.84
C GLN A 272 7.96 -2.28 -19.72
N LYS A 273 9.16 -2.83 -19.54
CA LYS A 273 9.38 -4.27 -19.46
C LYS A 273 8.80 -4.90 -18.19
N TYR A 274 8.88 -4.19 -17.05
CA TYR A 274 8.51 -4.68 -15.74
C TYR A 274 7.29 -3.98 -15.15
N ARG A 275 6.50 -3.33 -15.99
CA ARG A 275 5.30 -2.58 -15.62
C ARG A 275 4.34 -3.40 -14.75
N ALA A 276 4.22 -4.70 -15.00
CA ALA A 276 3.37 -5.59 -14.24
C ALA A 276 3.69 -5.60 -12.74
N ILE A 277 4.95 -5.37 -12.32
CA ILE A 277 5.31 -5.26 -10.89
C ILE A 277 4.62 -4.04 -10.27
N PHE A 278 4.67 -2.89 -10.98
CA PHE A 278 4.18 -1.61 -10.49
C PHE A 278 2.65 -1.54 -10.53
N GLU A 279 2.01 -2.28 -11.43
CA GLU A 279 0.56 -2.42 -11.50
C GLU A 279 0.03 -3.43 -10.48
N TYR A 280 0.86 -4.42 -10.10
CA TYR A 280 0.47 -5.45 -9.14
C TYR A 280 0.40 -4.90 -7.70
N PHE A 281 1.45 -4.18 -7.27
CA PHE A 281 1.53 -3.66 -5.91
C PHE A 281 0.90 -2.28 -5.80
N ASP A 282 -0.05 -2.15 -4.88
CA ASP A 282 -0.65 -0.87 -4.53
C ASP A 282 0.19 -0.16 -3.46
N CYS A 283 1.22 0.58 -3.88
CA CYS A 283 2.19 1.21 -3.01
C CYS A 283 2.60 2.61 -3.48
N LEU A 284 3.45 3.29 -2.73
CA LEU A 284 4.18 4.49 -3.18
C LEU A 284 5.31 4.08 -4.13
N LEU A 285 5.63 4.89 -5.14
CA LEU A 285 6.72 4.69 -6.10
C LEU A 285 7.69 5.87 -6.11
#